data_324430f80970992025742338f2a99b48
#
_entry.id   324430f80970992025742338f2a99b48
#
_cell.length_a   1.000
_cell.length_b   1.000
_cell.length_c   1.000
_cell.angle_alpha   90.00
_cell.angle_beta   90.00
_cell.angle_gamma   90.00
#
_symmetry.space_group_name_H-M   'P 1'
#
loop_
_entity.id
_entity.type
_entity.pdbx_description
1 polymer ?
#
loop_
_entity_poly.entity_id
_entity_poly.type
_entity_poly.pdbx_seq_one_letter_code
_entity_poly.pdbx_strand_id
1 'polypeptide(L)'
;MAIIDRNSILFEGPLTANTTGPAVALNALKLPGRMEPMPLRLSVTENFRTDEVQGITIGLEESDSANGPWTAVPGASVSVTHSAENPALTAGARPYHRFLPQGVRKSWLRLTLGITPMSGKSASQGRIFAALTREEDLPYEAALMAGR
;
A
#
# COMPACT_ATOMS: atom_id res chain seq x y z
N MET A 1 -5.35 -10.18 -16.23
CA MET A 1 -4.60 -10.59 -15.02
C MET A 1 -3.41 -9.66 -14.83
N ALA A 2 -3.28 -9.09 -13.64
CA ALA A 2 -2.13 -8.24 -13.34
C ALA A 2 -0.88 -9.09 -13.16
N ILE A 3 0.18 -8.73 -13.88
CA ILE A 3 1.49 -9.34 -13.69
C ILE A 3 2.29 -8.43 -12.75
N ILE A 4 2.57 -8.91 -11.55
CA ILE A 4 3.30 -8.15 -10.55
C ILE A 4 4.74 -8.63 -10.54
N ASP A 5 5.65 -7.71 -10.86
CA ASP A 5 7.08 -7.97 -10.76
C ASP A 5 7.47 -8.07 -9.29
N ARG A 6 8.24 -9.09 -8.94
CA ARG A 6 8.74 -9.27 -7.59
C ARG A 6 9.47 -8.02 -7.06
N ASN A 7 10.16 -7.31 -7.94
CA ASN A 7 10.88 -6.09 -7.57
C ASN A 7 9.96 -4.91 -7.27
N SER A 8 8.69 -5.00 -7.62
CA SER A 8 7.70 -3.95 -7.37
C SER A 8 6.87 -4.19 -6.12
N ILE A 9 7.10 -5.28 -5.41
CA ILE A 9 6.39 -5.59 -4.17
C ILE A 9 6.94 -4.70 -3.05
N LEU A 10 6.07 -3.87 -2.48
CA LEU A 10 6.44 -2.94 -1.42
C LEU A 10 6.25 -3.54 -0.02
N PHE A 11 5.35 -4.49 0.11
CA PHE A 11 5.12 -5.18 1.37
C PHE A 11 4.32 -6.46 1.15
N GLU A 12 4.69 -7.52 1.85
CA GLU A 12 3.93 -8.77 1.85
C GLU A 12 4.14 -9.45 3.20
N GLY A 13 3.07 -9.65 3.95
CA GLY A 13 3.16 -10.36 5.22
C GLY A 13 2.16 -9.87 6.25
N PRO A 14 2.29 -10.37 7.47
CA PRO A 14 1.40 -9.97 8.56
C PRO A 14 1.69 -8.53 9.01
N LEU A 15 0.65 -7.84 9.43
CA LEU A 15 0.75 -6.50 10.00
C LEU A 15 0.17 -6.53 11.42
N THR A 16 1.03 -6.70 12.40
CA THR A 16 0.65 -6.74 13.81
C THR A 16 1.22 -5.58 14.61
N ALA A 17 2.13 -4.83 14.01
CA ALA A 17 2.74 -3.64 14.62
C ALA A 17 3.11 -2.66 13.51
N ASN A 18 3.42 -1.42 13.89
CA ASN A 18 3.91 -0.44 12.93
C ASN A 18 5.16 -0.98 12.23
N THR A 19 5.20 -0.89 10.91
CA THR A 19 6.29 -1.47 10.15
C THR A 19 6.55 -0.65 8.88
N THR A 20 7.74 -0.84 8.32
CA THR A 20 8.10 -0.29 7.02
C THR A 20 8.46 -1.45 6.08
N GLY A 21 8.05 -1.32 4.84
CA GLY A 21 8.39 -2.30 3.82
C GLY A 21 9.84 -2.15 3.32
N PRO A 22 10.28 -3.04 2.46
CA PRO A 22 11.61 -2.97 1.88
C PRO A 22 11.74 -1.75 0.95
N ALA A 23 12.97 -1.26 0.80
CA ALA A 23 13.26 -0.19 -0.13
C ALA A 23 13.24 -0.74 -1.56
N VAL A 24 12.52 -0.04 -2.44
CA VAL A 24 12.40 -0.42 -3.85
C VAL A 24 13.03 0.68 -4.70
N ALA A 25 13.92 0.29 -5.61
CA ALA A 25 14.55 1.21 -6.53
C ALA A 25 13.59 1.56 -7.66
N LEU A 26 13.16 2.81 -7.75
CA LEU A 26 12.23 3.24 -8.80
C LEU A 26 12.84 3.15 -10.19
N ASN A 27 14.16 3.31 -10.30
CA ASN A 27 14.83 3.19 -11.59
C ASN A 27 14.69 1.82 -12.22
N ALA A 28 14.60 0.77 -11.40
CA ALA A 28 14.40 -0.59 -11.88
C ALA A 28 12.98 -0.82 -12.42
N LEU A 29 12.05 0.06 -12.08
CA LEU A 29 10.65 -0.06 -12.47
C LEU A 29 10.29 0.81 -13.67
N LYS A 30 11.21 1.67 -14.11
CA LYS A 30 10.94 2.54 -15.25
C LYS A 30 10.95 1.76 -16.55
N LEU A 31 9.85 1.83 -17.25
CA LEU A 31 9.80 1.34 -18.62
C LEU A 31 10.34 2.44 -19.54
N PRO A 32 11.29 2.14 -20.44
CA PRO A 32 11.82 3.14 -21.36
C PRO A 32 10.70 3.85 -22.14
N GLY A 33 10.74 5.17 -22.15
CA GLY A 33 9.77 5.97 -22.89
C GLY A 33 8.40 6.16 -22.27
N ARG A 34 8.15 5.61 -21.09
CA ARG A 34 6.87 5.81 -20.41
C ARG A 34 6.99 6.87 -19.32
N MET A 35 6.08 7.81 -19.38
CA MET A 35 5.95 8.90 -18.41
C MET A 35 4.70 8.75 -17.55
N GLU A 36 4.02 7.63 -17.67
CA GLU A 36 2.74 7.41 -16.99
C GLU A 36 2.92 7.15 -15.49
N PRO A 37 2.02 7.65 -14.65
CA PRO A 37 2.08 7.38 -13.22
C PRO A 37 1.90 5.89 -12.95
N MET A 38 2.59 5.40 -11.93
CA MET A 38 2.46 4.01 -11.51
C MET A 38 1.40 3.89 -10.43
N PRO A 39 0.43 3.00 -10.61
CA PRO A 39 -0.56 2.76 -9.56
C PRO A 39 0.03 1.88 -8.46
N LEU A 40 -0.28 2.24 -7.23
CA LEU A 40 -0.01 1.43 -6.06
C LEU A 40 -1.30 0.75 -5.64
N ARG A 41 -1.27 -0.56 -5.50
CA ARG A 41 -2.39 -1.33 -4.99
C ARG A 41 -1.99 -2.04 -3.70
N LEU A 42 -2.76 -1.82 -2.67
CA LEU A 42 -2.63 -2.51 -1.40
C LEU A 42 -3.90 -3.33 -1.17
N SER A 43 -3.74 -4.61 -0.94
CA SER A 43 -4.84 -5.54 -0.71
C SER A 43 -4.70 -6.19 0.66
N VAL A 44 -5.83 -6.40 1.32
CA VAL A 44 -5.89 -7.17 2.55
C VAL A 44 -6.06 -8.64 2.16
N THR A 45 -5.15 -9.49 2.61
CA THR A 45 -5.19 -10.92 2.29
C THR A 45 -5.66 -11.79 3.45
N GLU A 46 -5.65 -11.24 4.66
CA GLU A 46 -6.21 -11.90 5.84
C GLU A 46 -6.94 -10.85 6.68
N ASN A 47 -8.12 -11.19 7.18
CA ASN A 47 -8.93 -10.26 7.95
C ASN A 47 -8.19 -9.72 9.17
N PHE A 48 -8.35 -8.42 9.42
CA PHE A 48 -8.04 -7.82 10.72
C PHE A 48 -9.25 -7.99 11.64
N ARG A 49 -8.99 -8.20 12.90
CA ARG A 49 -10.09 -8.36 13.88
C ARG A 49 -10.63 -6.99 14.27
N THR A 50 -11.95 -6.85 14.22
CA THR A 50 -12.62 -5.59 14.55
C THR A 50 -12.58 -5.28 16.05
N ASP A 51 -12.34 -6.27 16.87
CA ASP A 51 -12.21 -6.11 18.33
C ASP A 51 -10.76 -5.81 18.76
N GLU A 52 -9.81 -5.83 17.83
CA GLU A 52 -8.40 -5.57 18.14
C GLU A 52 -7.86 -4.33 17.43
N VAL A 53 -8.36 -4.02 16.24
CA VAL A 53 -7.80 -2.98 15.36
C VAL A 53 -8.87 -1.97 14.99
N GLN A 54 -8.61 -0.69 15.24
CA GLN A 54 -9.49 0.40 14.82
C GLN A 54 -9.21 0.88 13.41
N GLY A 55 -8.02 0.66 12.91
CA GLY A 55 -7.65 1.11 11.58
C GLY A 55 -6.18 0.97 11.30
N ILE A 56 -5.81 1.32 10.08
CA ILE A 56 -4.42 1.36 9.65
C ILE A 56 -4.14 2.71 8.98
N THR A 57 -2.88 3.10 9.00
CA THR A 57 -2.38 4.25 8.25
C THR A 57 -1.38 3.76 7.23
N ILE A 58 -1.56 4.19 5.99
CA ILE A 58 -0.72 3.79 4.88
C ILE A 58 -0.01 5.05 4.39
N GLY A 59 1.30 4.99 4.24
CA GLY A 59 2.07 6.11 3.73
C GLY A 59 3.24 5.63 2.88
N LEU A 60 3.88 6.57 2.22
CA LEU A 60 5.06 6.30 1.42
C LEU A 60 6.17 7.23 1.84
N GLU A 61 7.38 6.71 1.81
CA GLU A 61 8.60 7.48 2.04
C GLU A 61 9.55 7.30 0.86
N GLU A 62 10.31 8.33 0.58
CA GLU A 62 11.28 8.31 -0.52
C GLU A 62 12.67 8.72 -0.02
N SER A 63 13.70 8.28 -0.74
CA SER A 63 15.08 8.58 -0.41
C SER A 63 15.96 8.56 -1.66
N ASP A 64 17.09 9.26 -1.57
CA ASP A 64 18.12 9.22 -2.61
C ASP A 64 18.99 7.97 -2.52
N SER A 65 18.94 7.26 -1.38
CA SER A 65 19.70 6.02 -1.20
C SER A 65 18.86 4.96 -0.49
N ALA A 66 19.25 3.70 -0.64
CA ALA A 66 18.55 2.57 -0.03
C ALA A 66 18.52 2.61 1.50
N ASN A 67 19.46 3.35 2.10
CA ASN A 67 19.61 3.42 3.55
C ASN A 67 19.06 4.71 4.16
N GLY A 68 18.47 5.59 3.35
CA GLY A 68 17.96 6.87 3.81
C GLY A 68 19.00 8.00 3.71
N PRO A 69 18.70 9.17 4.27
CA PRO A 69 17.51 9.50 5.08
C PRO A 69 16.22 9.45 4.27
N TRP A 70 15.14 9.12 4.96
CA TRP A 70 13.82 8.96 4.36
C TRP A 70 12.92 10.16 4.63
N THR A 71 12.18 10.59 3.62
CA THR A 71 11.22 11.68 3.73
C THR A 71 9.85 11.24 3.25
N ALA A 72 8.80 11.72 3.90
CA ALA A 72 7.44 11.38 3.50
C ALA A 72 7.12 11.93 2.11
N VAL A 73 6.44 11.12 1.30
CA VAL A 73 5.92 11.57 0.00
C VAL A 73 4.65 12.39 0.25
N PRO A 74 4.61 13.67 -0.16
CA PRO A 74 3.43 14.51 0.05
C PRO A 74 2.19 13.92 -0.63
N GLY A 75 1.07 13.92 0.09
CA GLY A 75 -0.21 13.45 -0.47
C GLY A 75 -0.38 11.95 -0.57
N ALA A 76 0.58 11.16 -0.10
CA ALA A 76 0.53 9.71 -0.19
C ALA A 76 -0.12 9.04 1.04
N SER A 77 -0.31 9.78 2.12
CA SER A 77 -0.83 9.19 3.36
C SER A 77 -2.34 8.99 3.31
N VAL A 78 -2.79 7.83 3.75
CA VAL A 78 -4.21 7.47 3.84
C VAL A 78 -4.44 6.75 5.16
N SER A 79 -5.52 7.13 5.85
CA SER A 79 -5.98 6.43 7.05
C SER A 79 -7.27 5.69 6.73
N VAL A 80 -7.33 4.43 7.14
CA VAL A 80 -8.50 3.58 6.92
C VAL A 80 -9.03 3.15 8.28
N THR A 81 -10.30 3.44 8.55
CA THR A 81 -10.95 3.02 9.79
C THR A 81 -11.54 1.62 9.63
N HIS A 82 -11.57 0.87 10.72
CA HIS A 82 -12.07 -0.49 10.74
C HIS A 82 -12.88 -0.70 12.02
N SER A 83 -14.11 -1.15 11.86
CA SER A 83 -15.00 -1.38 13.01
C SER A 83 -15.97 -2.52 12.71
N ALA A 84 -16.64 -3.00 13.74
CA ALA A 84 -17.66 -4.04 13.58
C ALA A 84 -18.82 -3.58 12.69
N GLU A 85 -19.14 -2.28 12.76
CA GLU A 85 -20.23 -1.72 11.95
C GLU A 85 -19.80 -1.47 10.50
N ASN A 86 -18.51 -1.18 10.29
CA ASN A 86 -17.96 -0.89 8.98
C ASN A 86 -16.59 -1.56 8.82
N PRO A 87 -16.57 -2.88 8.58
CA PRO A 87 -15.32 -3.62 8.46
C PRO A 87 -14.66 -3.36 7.11
N ALA A 88 -13.67 -2.47 7.11
CA ALA A 88 -12.96 -2.09 5.89
C ALA A 88 -11.70 -2.93 5.62
N LEU A 89 -11.21 -3.67 6.61
CA LEU A 89 -9.96 -4.44 6.51
C LEU A 89 -10.24 -5.95 6.52
N THR A 90 -11.08 -6.36 5.59
CA THR A 90 -11.42 -7.78 5.40
C THR A 90 -10.67 -8.32 4.17
N ALA A 91 -10.48 -9.63 4.14
CA ALA A 91 -9.80 -10.29 3.02
C ALA A 91 -10.48 -9.93 1.69
N GLY A 92 -9.68 -9.51 0.72
CA GLY A 92 -10.18 -9.03 -0.58
C GLY A 92 -10.37 -7.53 -0.66
N ALA A 93 -10.34 -6.80 0.46
CA ALA A 93 -10.45 -5.34 0.45
C ALA A 93 -9.19 -4.70 -0.13
N ARG A 94 -9.38 -3.56 -0.79
CA ARG A 94 -8.28 -2.77 -1.38
C ARG A 94 -8.33 -1.36 -0.83
N PRO A 95 -7.87 -1.14 0.40
CA PRO A 95 -7.99 0.17 1.05
C PRO A 95 -7.11 1.24 0.41
N TYR A 96 -6.09 0.87 -0.34
CA TYR A 96 -5.27 1.82 -1.07
C TYR A 96 -5.14 1.32 -2.50
N HIS A 97 -5.71 2.08 -3.45
CA HIS A 97 -5.72 1.72 -4.85
C HIS A 97 -5.72 3.00 -5.68
N ARG A 98 -4.55 3.59 -5.86
CA ARG A 98 -4.42 4.84 -6.60
C ARG A 98 -3.00 5.03 -7.13
N PHE A 99 -2.85 6.01 -8.01
CA PHE A 99 -1.55 6.36 -8.54
C PHE A 99 -0.67 6.99 -7.48
N LEU A 100 0.63 6.82 -7.63
CA LEU A 100 1.59 7.56 -6.83
C LEU A 100 1.39 9.06 -7.07
N PRO A 101 1.53 9.89 -6.03
CA PRO A 101 1.43 11.34 -6.20
C PRO A 101 2.43 11.83 -7.25
N GLN A 102 1.97 12.73 -8.10
CA GLN A 102 2.81 13.30 -9.14
C GLN A 102 3.84 14.27 -8.55
N GLY A 103 4.91 14.48 -9.29
CA GLY A 103 6.00 15.35 -8.90
C GLY A 103 7.33 14.65 -9.01
N VAL A 104 8.38 15.34 -8.59
CA VAL A 104 9.72 14.77 -8.58
C VAL A 104 9.81 13.71 -7.49
N ARG A 105 10.14 12.48 -7.89
CA ARG A 105 10.36 11.37 -6.96
C ARG A 105 11.85 11.11 -6.83
N LYS A 106 12.26 10.74 -5.62
CA LYS A 106 13.63 10.30 -5.37
C LYS A 106 13.81 8.87 -5.90
N SER A 107 15.03 8.37 -5.85
CA SER A 107 15.38 7.10 -6.49
C SER A 107 14.82 5.88 -5.79
N TRP A 108 14.53 5.97 -4.50
CA TRP A 108 14.07 4.85 -3.68
C TRP A 108 12.73 5.18 -3.03
N LEU A 109 11.90 4.15 -2.91
CA LEU A 109 10.58 4.25 -2.32
C LEU A 109 10.37 3.11 -1.33
N ARG A 110 9.69 3.39 -0.23
CA ARG A 110 9.24 2.34 0.68
C ARG A 110 7.85 2.67 1.22
N LEU A 111 7.14 1.62 1.61
CA LEU A 111 5.83 1.73 2.20
C LEU A 111 5.96 1.82 3.72
N THR A 112 5.15 2.69 4.33
CA THR A 112 5.03 2.74 5.78
C THR A 112 3.62 2.31 6.16
N LEU A 113 3.53 1.44 7.15
CA LEU A 113 2.26 0.92 7.64
C LEU A 113 2.18 1.14 9.15
N GLY A 114 1.17 1.88 9.56
CA GLY A 114 0.85 2.05 10.96
C GLY A 114 -0.42 1.31 11.30
N ILE A 115 -0.49 0.75 12.48
CA ILE A 115 -1.69 0.08 12.97
C ILE A 115 -2.19 0.79 14.21
N THR A 116 -3.50 1.00 14.29
CA THR A 116 -4.14 1.62 15.44
C THR A 116 -4.93 0.54 16.17
N PRO A 117 -4.40 0.04 17.29
CA PRO A 117 -5.11 -1.00 18.04
C PRO A 117 -6.26 -0.39 18.84
N MET A 118 -7.21 -1.23 19.19
CA MET A 118 -8.23 -0.90 20.18
C MET A 118 -7.57 -0.70 21.55
N SER A 119 -8.19 0.11 22.40
CA SER A 119 -7.67 0.39 23.74
C SER A 119 -7.41 -0.90 24.51
N GLY A 120 -6.18 -1.09 24.99
CA GLY A 120 -5.78 -2.27 25.73
C GLY A 120 -5.66 -3.55 24.92
N LYS A 121 -5.68 -3.42 23.59
CA LYS A 121 -5.59 -4.57 22.69
C LYS A 121 -4.34 -4.48 21.83
N SER A 122 -3.99 -5.60 21.21
CA SER A 122 -2.94 -5.67 20.20
C SER A 122 -3.41 -6.55 19.05
N ALA A 123 -2.96 -6.24 17.86
CA ALA A 123 -3.34 -7.02 16.68
C ALA A 123 -2.71 -8.42 16.73
N SER A 124 -3.52 -9.44 16.57
CA SER A 124 -3.07 -10.83 16.54
C SER A 124 -3.08 -11.43 15.15
N GLN A 125 -3.81 -10.83 14.21
CA GLN A 125 -3.89 -11.31 12.85
C GLN A 125 -4.10 -10.15 11.87
N GLY A 126 -3.94 -10.44 10.60
CA GLY A 126 -4.10 -9.50 9.50
C GLY A 126 -2.88 -9.55 8.60
N ARG A 127 -3.10 -9.67 7.31
CA ARG A 127 -2.02 -9.72 6.32
C ARG A 127 -2.33 -8.76 5.19
N ILE A 128 -1.27 -8.16 4.67
CA ILE A 128 -1.35 -7.17 3.60
C ILE A 128 -0.39 -7.56 2.48
N PHE A 129 -0.82 -7.30 1.26
CA PHE A 129 0.02 -7.35 0.07
C PHE A 129 -0.05 -5.99 -0.61
N ALA A 130 1.08 -5.36 -0.87
CA ALA A 130 1.15 -4.07 -1.54
C ALA A 130 2.22 -4.10 -2.63
N ALA A 131 1.86 -3.64 -3.81
CA ALA A 131 2.76 -3.62 -4.95
C ALA A 131 2.44 -2.49 -5.91
N LEU A 132 3.44 -2.06 -6.66
CA LEU A 132 3.23 -1.20 -7.82
C LEU A 132 2.78 -2.09 -8.98
N THR A 133 1.74 -1.67 -9.67
CA THR A 133 1.17 -2.43 -10.77
C THR A 133 1.26 -1.63 -12.06
N ARG A 134 0.94 -2.25 -13.17
CA ARG A 134 0.86 -1.55 -14.44
C ARG A 134 -0.38 -0.68 -14.49
N GLU A 135 -0.31 0.42 -15.21
CA GLU A 135 -1.41 1.36 -15.32
C GLU A 135 -2.67 0.72 -15.87
N GLU A 136 -2.54 -0.14 -16.85
CA GLU A 136 -3.69 -0.79 -17.48
C GLU A 136 -4.50 -1.67 -16.53
N ASP A 137 -3.93 -2.06 -15.42
CA ASP A 137 -4.63 -2.89 -14.44
C ASP A 137 -5.69 -2.09 -13.68
N LEU A 138 -5.41 -0.83 -13.38
CA LEU A 138 -6.34 0.02 -12.64
C LEU A 138 -7.63 0.34 -13.40
N PRO A 139 -7.55 0.84 -14.64
CA PRO A 139 -8.77 1.14 -15.38
C PRO A 139 -9.64 -0.09 -15.60
N TYR A 140 -9.03 -1.21 -15.88
CA TYR A 140 -9.76 -2.45 -16.09
C TYR A 140 -10.51 -2.89 -14.83
N GLU A 141 -9.84 -2.89 -13.70
CA GLU A 141 -10.47 -3.26 -12.44
C GLU A 141 -11.58 -2.29 -12.05
N ALA A 142 -11.36 -1.01 -12.25
CA ALA A 142 -12.36 0.00 -11.98
C ALA A 142 -13.60 -0.22 -12.83
N ALA A 143 -13.44 -0.57 -14.10
CA ALA A 143 -14.57 -0.87 -14.99
C ALA A 143 -15.34 -2.10 -14.51
N LEU A 144 -14.66 -3.13 -14.08
CA LEU A 144 -15.30 -4.32 -13.55
C LEU A 144 -16.09 -4.03 -12.29
N MET A 145 -15.59 -3.17 -11.44
CA MET A 145 -16.24 -2.82 -10.18
C MET A 145 -17.37 -1.79 -10.38
N ALA A 146 -17.17 -0.83 -11.24
CA ALA A 146 -18.09 0.28 -11.42
C ALA A 146 -19.26 -0.05 -12.35
N GLY A 147 -19.07 -0.92 -13.30
CA GLY A 147 -20.05 -1.21 -14.32
C GLY A 147 -21.12 -2.21 -13.91
N ARG A 148 -21.23 -2.39 -12.65
CA ARG A 148 -21.98 -3.59 -12.31
C ARG A 148 -22.88 -3.43 -11.14
#